data_58a0652bb3fe7375a1ee80ecd9758f1c
#
_entry.id   58a0652bb3fe7375a1ee80ecd9758f1c
#
_cell.length_a   1.000
_cell.length_b   1.000
_cell.length_c   1.000
_cell.angle_alpha   90.00
_cell.angle_beta   90.00
_cell.angle_gamma   90.00
#
_symmetry.space_group_name_H-M   'P 1'
#
loop_
_entity.id
_entity.type
_entity.pdbx_description
1 polymer ?
#
loop_
_entity_poly.entity_id
_entity_poly.type
_entity_poly.pdbx_seq_one_letter_code
_entity_poly.pdbx_strand_id
1 'polypeptide(L)'
;MLLKELDYLARWQEEPIDGLNTITYSAFFRVMHKRGLSVLSGGWGLNHFLGGVSLPGDSSTSLVPSEVLSADFRRLARKPEYRHSFVSENENLRFCDLCYERIPHLLRSVDKMSMYYGVQIRNAFLNHNLIEIAFALADGSSGKYRKAWFSDKIVMPLLPEKIRLAPKSEVEGLYDIPTELKGWADEVVHDLRFGQVSEWFDYPRLERAWENPESGVFSDPVKAWKLLSLCLQLKSLT
;
A
#
# COMPACT_ATOMS: atom_id res chain seq x y z
N MET A 1 -13.73 -16.96 9.79
CA MET A 1 -12.26 -17.03 9.74
C MET A 1 -11.67 -15.71 9.27
N LEU A 2 -12.14 -15.16 8.16
CA LEU A 2 -11.63 -13.90 7.57
C LEU A 2 -11.72 -12.69 8.51
N LEU A 3 -12.86 -12.46 9.18
CA LEU A 3 -13.04 -11.35 10.13
C LEU A 3 -12.08 -11.39 11.32
N LYS A 4 -11.80 -12.58 11.85
CA LYS A 4 -10.83 -12.74 12.95
C LYS A 4 -9.40 -12.43 12.49
N GLU A 5 -9.07 -12.75 11.25
CA GLU A 5 -7.78 -12.42 10.65
C GLU A 5 -7.65 -10.90 10.45
N LEU A 6 -8.73 -10.22 9.97
CA LEU A 6 -8.76 -8.77 9.81
C LEU A 6 -8.59 -8.01 11.13
N ASP A 7 -9.33 -8.38 12.17
CA ASP A 7 -9.22 -7.76 13.50
C ASP A 7 -7.81 -7.91 14.06
N TYR A 8 -7.25 -9.11 13.95
CA TYR A 8 -5.90 -9.40 14.36
C TYR A 8 -4.87 -8.58 13.58
N LEU A 9 -4.97 -8.55 12.23
CA LEU A 9 -4.04 -7.82 11.38
C LEU A 9 -4.09 -6.32 11.64
N ALA A 10 -5.29 -5.75 11.81
CA ALA A 10 -5.45 -4.34 12.11
C ALA A 10 -4.73 -3.94 13.41
N ARG A 11 -4.83 -4.77 14.45
CA ARG A 11 -4.13 -4.54 15.73
C ARG A 11 -2.61 -4.65 15.59
N TRP A 12 -2.15 -5.67 14.86
CA TRP A 12 -0.72 -5.95 14.71
C TRP A 12 -0.01 -4.95 13.82
N GLN A 13 -0.68 -4.47 12.78
CA GLN A 13 -0.11 -3.51 11.83
C GLN A 13 0.09 -2.13 12.46
N GLU A 14 -0.73 -1.73 13.45
CA GLU A 14 -0.72 -0.40 14.07
C GLU A 14 -0.88 0.74 13.05
N GLU A 15 -1.33 0.41 11.84
CA GLU A 15 -1.63 1.33 10.75
C GLU A 15 -2.70 0.71 9.83
N PRO A 16 -3.48 1.53 9.10
CA PRO A 16 -4.51 1.03 8.20
C PRO A 16 -3.95 0.09 7.14
N ILE A 17 -4.64 -1.03 6.94
CA ILE A 17 -4.30 -2.03 5.92
C ILE A 17 -4.88 -1.65 4.55
N ASP A 18 -4.18 -2.04 3.47
CA ASP A 18 -4.55 -1.67 2.09
C ASP A 18 -5.54 -2.66 1.44
N GLY A 19 -6.15 -3.57 2.23
CA GLY A 19 -7.12 -4.53 1.73
C GLY A 19 -6.70 -6.00 1.87
N LEU A 20 -7.28 -6.85 1.04
CA LEU A 20 -7.08 -8.31 1.09
C LEU A 20 -5.63 -8.74 0.82
N ASN A 21 -4.84 -7.90 0.17
CA ASN A 21 -3.40 -8.14 -0.01
C ASN A 21 -2.70 -8.43 1.32
N THR A 22 -3.03 -7.67 2.37
CA THR A 22 -2.47 -7.85 3.70
C THR A 22 -2.79 -9.24 4.27
N ILE A 23 -4.03 -9.71 4.05
CA ILE A 23 -4.44 -11.06 4.47
C ILE A 23 -3.69 -12.13 3.67
N THR A 24 -3.50 -11.91 2.37
CA THR A 24 -2.76 -12.83 1.50
C THR A 24 -1.31 -12.95 1.94
N TYR A 25 -0.64 -11.85 2.25
CA TYR A 25 0.72 -11.88 2.81
C TYR A 25 0.78 -12.57 4.17
N SER A 26 -0.17 -12.30 5.06
CA SER A 26 -0.27 -12.99 6.35
C SER A 26 -0.38 -14.50 6.17
N ALA A 27 -1.27 -14.96 5.30
CA ALA A 27 -1.43 -16.37 4.98
C ALA A 27 -0.15 -16.98 4.39
N PHE A 28 0.54 -16.26 3.52
CA PHE A 28 1.81 -16.68 2.93
C PHE A 28 2.91 -16.86 3.98
N PHE A 29 3.13 -15.88 4.86
CA PHE A 29 4.13 -15.98 5.92
C PHE A 29 3.81 -17.07 6.93
N ARG A 30 2.53 -17.28 7.24
CA ARG A 30 2.08 -18.42 8.06
C ARG A 30 2.47 -19.78 7.45
N VAL A 31 2.32 -19.93 6.13
CA VAL A 31 2.74 -21.15 5.42
C VAL A 31 4.25 -21.31 5.46
N MET A 32 5.02 -20.24 5.27
CA MET A 32 6.48 -20.27 5.38
C MET A 32 6.93 -20.73 6.78
N HIS A 33 6.37 -20.12 7.81
CA HIS A 33 6.64 -20.51 9.21
C HIS A 33 6.39 -22.00 9.45
N LYS A 34 5.22 -22.50 9.02
CA LYS A 34 4.86 -23.93 9.15
C LYS A 34 5.83 -24.86 8.42
N ARG A 35 6.50 -24.39 7.38
CA ARG A 35 7.52 -25.14 6.62
C ARG A 35 8.93 -24.95 7.16
N GLY A 36 9.12 -24.24 8.26
CA GLY A 36 10.43 -23.93 8.84
C GLY A 36 11.28 -22.98 8.01
N LEU A 37 10.66 -22.20 7.11
CA LEU A 37 11.35 -21.21 6.30
C LEU A 37 11.39 -19.88 7.07
N SER A 38 12.59 -19.41 7.39
CA SER A 38 12.82 -18.22 8.21
C SER A 38 13.32 -17.00 7.45
N VAL A 39 13.67 -17.15 6.15
CA VAL A 39 14.17 -16.05 5.31
C VAL A 39 13.49 -16.07 3.96
N LEU A 40 13.08 -14.90 3.49
CA LEU A 40 12.51 -14.66 2.18
C LEU A 40 13.32 -13.58 1.44
N SER A 41 13.71 -13.83 0.20
CA SER A 41 14.21 -12.79 -0.70
C SER A 41 13.03 -12.09 -1.37
N GLY A 42 12.81 -10.81 -1.05
CA GLY A 42 11.74 -9.98 -1.59
C GLY A 42 12.14 -9.22 -2.84
N GLY A 43 11.16 -8.95 -3.72
CA GLY A 43 11.34 -8.17 -4.94
C GLY A 43 10.90 -6.70 -4.82
N TRP A 44 10.60 -6.24 -3.62
CA TRP A 44 10.10 -4.88 -3.41
C TRP A 44 11.14 -3.81 -3.73
N GLY A 45 10.66 -2.67 -4.18
CA GLY A 45 11.49 -1.49 -4.45
C GLY A 45 11.90 -1.32 -5.91
N LEU A 46 12.12 -2.39 -6.67
CA LEU A 46 12.66 -2.32 -8.02
C LEU A 46 11.92 -1.35 -8.95
N ASN A 47 10.60 -1.43 -8.99
CA ASN A 47 9.79 -0.58 -9.86
C ASN A 47 9.83 0.90 -9.45
N HIS A 48 10.04 1.21 -8.16
CA HIS A 48 10.02 2.58 -7.64
C HIS A 48 11.23 3.39 -8.12
N PHE A 49 12.42 2.84 -8.06
CA PHE A 49 13.62 3.54 -8.53
C PHE A 49 13.90 3.39 -10.03
N LEU A 50 13.38 2.34 -10.70
CA LEU A 50 13.49 2.18 -12.14
C LEU A 50 12.42 2.95 -12.94
N GLY A 51 11.43 3.53 -12.28
CA GLY A 51 10.42 4.36 -12.93
C GLY A 51 9.27 3.60 -13.58
N GLY A 52 8.83 2.52 -12.95
CA GLY A 52 7.67 1.73 -13.41
C GLY A 52 6.37 2.01 -12.66
N VAL A 53 6.36 2.95 -11.74
CA VAL A 53 5.19 3.29 -10.93
C VAL A 53 4.58 4.58 -11.42
N SER A 54 3.27 4.68 -11.40
CA SER A 54 2.51 5.90 -11.70
C SER A 54 2.99 7.04 -10.80
N LEU A 55 3.00 8.25 -11.35
CA LEU A 55 3.43 9.45 -10.63
C LEU A 55 2.62 9.66 -9.34
N PRO A 56 3.20 10.29 -8.30
CA PRO A 56 2.48 10.71 -7.11
C PRO A 56 1.32 11.63 -7.50
N GLY A 57 0.15 11.27 -7.12
CA GLY A 57 -1.10 11.89 -7.53
C GLY A 57 -2.19 10.86 -7.82
N ASP A 58 -1.79 9.69 -8.33
CA ASP A 58 -2.71 8.59 -8.63
C ASP A 58 -2.90 7.59 -7.48
N SER A 59 -2.01 7.58 -6.52
CA SER A 59 -2.21 6.77 -5.32
C SER A 59 -2.26 7.68 -4.13
N SER A 60 -3.45 7.85 -3.65
CA SER A 60 -3.68 8.54 -2.39
C SER A 60 -2.86 7.86 -1.29
N THR A 61 -1.77 8.48 -0.89
CA THR A 61 -1.12 8.20 0.38
C THR A 61 -2.02 8.61 1.56
N SER A 62 -3.14 9.29 1.29
CA SER A 62 -4.12 9.63 2.31
C SER A 62 -4.75 8.36 2.86
N LEU A 63 -4.67 8.20 4.18
CA LEU A 63 -5.22 7.06 4.91
C LEU A 63 -6.75 6.98 4.76
N VAL A 64 -7.41 8.12 4.77
CA VAL A 64 -8.86 8.25 4.62
C VAL A 64 -9.15 9.41 3.68
N PRO A 65 -10.15 9.29 2.80
CA PRO A 65 -10.55 10.37 1.91
C PRO A 65 -10.90 11.65 2.68
N SER A 66 -10.28 12.76 2.33
CA SER A 66 -10.50 14.04 3.02
C SER A 66 -11.93 14.55 2.91
N GLU A 67 -12.65 14.09 1.91
CA GLU A 67 -14.04 14.48 1.62
C GLU A 67 -15.02 14.05 2.71
N VAL A 68 -14.75 12.92 3.38
CA VAL A 68 -15.59 12.39 4.46
C VAL A 68 -15.15 12.85 5.85
N LEU A 69 -14.06 13.59 5.94
CA LEU A 69 -13.57 14.13 7.21
C LEU A 69 -14.27 15.45 7.55
N SER A 70 -14.47 15.72 8.83
CA SER A 70 -15.00 17.00 9.31
C SER A 70 -14.07 18.17 8.95
N ALA A 71 -14.63 19.38 8.86
CA ALA A 71 -13.86 20.57 8.54
C ALA A 71 -12.75 20.83 9.56
N ASP A 72 -13.04 20.60 10.83
CA ASP A 72 -12.10 20.83 11.93
C ASP A 72 -10.97 19.81 11.91
N PHE A 73 -11.28 18.54 11.67
CA PHE A 73 -10.24 17.52 11.54
C PHE A 73 -9.35 17.76 10.34
N ARG A 74 -9.91 18.17 9.18
CA ARG A 74 -9.11 18.52 7.97
C ARG A 74 -8.13 19.66 8.22
N ARG A 75 -8.44 20.63 9.10
CA ARG A 75 -7.53 21.72 9.47
C ARG A 75 -6.29 21.25 10.22
N LEU A 76 -6.36 20.09 10.86
CA LEU A 76 -5.23 19.48 11.55
C LEU A 76 -4.28 18.78 10.59
N ALA A 77 -4.75 18.40 9.41
CA ALA A 77 -3.95 17.74 8.40
C ALA A 77 -2.86 18.68 7.87
N ARG A 78 -1.62 18.22 7.92
CA ARG A 78 -0.48 18.92 7.34
C ARG A 78 0.09 18.08 6.20
N LYS A 79 0.27 18.69 5.04
CA LYS A 79 0.98 18.05 3.95
C LYS A 79 2.48 18.07 4.31
N PRO A 80 3.16 16.92 4.30
CA PRO A 80 4.60 16.89 4.52
C PRO A 80 5.31 17.64 3.38
N GLU A 81 6.32 18.41 3.75
CA GLU A 81 7.22 19.08 2.80
C GLU A 81 8.48 18.24 2.67
N TYR A 82 8.80 17.81 1.46
CA TYR A 82 9.99 17.04 1.17
C TYR A 82 11.05 17.88 0.50
N ARG A 83 12.31 17.61 0.83
CA ARG A 83 13.44 18.28 0.20
C ARG A 83 13.57 17.82 -1.25
N HIS A 84 13.60 18.77 -2.18
CA HIS A 84 13.94 18.52 -3.56
C HIS A 84 15.46 18.44 -3.71
N SER A 85 15.97 17.27 -4.08
CA SER A 85 17.41 16.99 -4.20
C SER A 85 17.89 16.91 -5.64
N PHE A 86 16.97 16.84 -6.60
CA PHE A 86 17.25 16.70 -8.02
C PHE A 86 16.66 17.86 -8.83
N VAL A 87 17.25 18.12 -9.99
CA VAL A 87 16.73 19.13 -10.94
C VAL A 87 15.43 18.64 -11.58
N SER A 88 15.31 17.35 -11.85
CA SER A 88 14.11 16.74 -12.42
C SER A 88 13.04 16.52 -11.35
N GLU A 89 11.83 16.98 -11.60
CA GLU A 89 10.68 16.72 -10.74
C GLU A 89 10.38 15.22 -10.61
N ASN A 90 10.48 14.47 -11.71
CA ASN A 90 10.31 13.03 -11.71
C ASN A 90 11.31 12.31 -10.81
N GLU A 91 12.55 12.79 -10.75
CA GLU A 91 13.56 12.26 -9.84
C GLU A 91 13.21 12.55 -8.38
N ASN A 92 12.78 13.77 -8.08
CA ASN A 92 12.35 14.13 -6.74
C ASN A 92 11.16 13.28 -6.30
N LEU A 93 10.18 13.06 -7.17
CA LEU A 93 9.02 12.22 -6.88
C LEU A 93 9.42 10.76 -6.57
N ARG A 94 10.31 10.18 -7.36
CA ARG A 94 10.85 8.82 -7.11
C ARG A 94 11.63 8.74 -5.82
N PHE A 95 12.42 9.78 -5.55
CA PHE A 95 13.17 9.85 -4.30
C PHE A 95 12.24 9.95 -3.09
N CYS A 96 11.17 10.73 -3.18
CA CYS A 96 10.12 10.80 -2.17
C CYS A 96 9.45 9.43 -1.96
N ASP A 97 9.06 8.76 -3.02
CA ASP A 97 8.47 7.40 -2.96
C ASP A 97 9.40 6.41 -2.25
N LEU A 98 10.69 6.48 -2.57
CA LEU A 98 11.70 5.57 -2.05
C LEU A 98 12.01 5.83 -0.57
N CYS A 99 12.16 7.10 -0.19
CA CYS A 99 12.71 7.47 1.11
C CYS A 99 11.66 7.85 2.15
N TYR A 100 10.49 8.35 1.73
CA TYR A 100 9.55 8.97 2.64
C TYR A 100 8.12 8.42 2.57
N GLU A 101 7.67 7.94 1.42
CA GLU A 101 6.27 7.58 1.22
C GLU A 101 6.05 6.07 1.06
N ARG A 102 5.97 5.61 -0.18
CA ARG A 102 5.49 4.25 -0.50
C ARG A 102 6.39 3.13 0.02
N ILE A 103 7.69 3.22 -0.22
CA ILE A 103 8.60 2.14 0.18
C ILE A 103 8.70 2.01 1.69
N PRO A 104 8.90 3.08 2.48
CA PRO A 104 8.89 2.97 3.93
C PRO A 104 7.58 2.41 4.49
N HIS A 105 6.43 2.83 3.95
CA HIS A 105 5.13 2.29 4.35
C HIS A 105 4.99 0.80 4.02
N LEU A 106 5.29 0.42 2.77
CA LEU A 106 5.24 -0.97 2.34
C LEU A 106 6.18 -1.87 3.17
N LEU A 107 7.42 -1.44 3.36
CA LEU A 107 8.40 -2.21 4.12
C LEU A 107 7.97 -2.39 5.57
N ARG A 108 7.45 -1.35 6.21
CA ARG A 108 6.95 -1.42 7.59
C ARG A 108 5.78 -2.41 7.70
N SER A 109 4.81 -2.33 6.79
CA SER A 109 3.66 -3.22 6.76
C SER A 109 4.08 -4.68 6.56
N VAL A 110 4.93 -4.94 5.57
CA VAL A 110 5.38 -6.31 5.24
C VAL A 110 6.30 -6.88 6.32
N ASP A 111 7.18 -6.05 6.90
CA ASP A 111 8.08 -6.45 7.97
C ASP A 111 7.31 -6.86 9.24
N LYS A 112 6.34 -6.06 9.67
CA LYS A 112 5.49 -6.41 10.81
C LYS A 112 4.78 -7.75 10.60
N MET A 113 4.19 -7.99 9.42
CA MET A 113 3.53 -9.25 9.12
C MET A 113 4.50 -10.44 9.10
N SER A 114 5.64 -10.28 8.45
CA SER A 114 6.61 -11.36 8.30
C SER A 114 7.26 -11.72 9.63
N MET A 115 7.62 -10.71 10.43
CA MET A 115 8.24 -10.89 11.75
C MET A 115 7.29 -11.51 12.77
N TYR A 116 5.99 -11.28 12.66
CA TYR A 116 5.01 -11.98 13.47
C TYR A 116 5.10 -13.51 13.31
N TYR A 117 5.41 -13.97 12.11
CA TYR A 117 5.63 -15.37 11.81
C TYR A 117 7.11 -15.80 11.91
N GLY A 118 8.00 -14.94 12.38
CA GLY A 118 9.43 -15.23 12.46
C GLY A 118 10.12 -15.37 11.10
N VAL A 119 9.60 -14.73 10.07
CA VAL A 119 10.17 -14.75 8.70
C VAL A 119 10.86 -13.42 8.41
N GLN A 120 12.15 -13.45 8.20
CA GLN A 120 12.94 -12.26 7.83
C GLN A 120 12.89 -12.02 6.32
N ILE A 121 12.56 -10.79 5.91
CA ILE A 121 12.58 -10.40 4.50
C ILE A 121 13.90 -9.70 4.17
N ARG A 122 14.51 -10.11 3.06
CA ARG A 122 15.71 -9.52 2.48
C ARG A 122 15.37 -8.92 1.12
N ASN A 123 15.34 -7.60 1.03
CA ASN A 123 14.99 -6.88 -0.19
C ASN A 123 16.25 -6.59 -1.01
N ALA A 124 16.66 -7.53 -1.86
CA ALA A 124 17.89 -7.43 -2.65
C ALA A 124 17.90 -6.19 -3.57
N PHE A 125 16.73 -5.78 -4.07
CA PHE A 125 16.62 -4.61 -4.95
C PHE A 125 16.69 -3.26 -4.23
N LEU A 126 16.60 -3.24 -2.90
CA LEU A 126 16.82 -2.04 -2.10
C LEU A 126 18.29 -1.91 -1.65
N ASN A 127 19.20 -2.54 -2.38
CA ASN A 127 20.62 -2.36 -2.17
C ASN A 127 21.03 -0.93 -2.55
N HIS A 128 21.75 -0.27 -1.65
CA HIS A 128 22.20 1.11 -1.78
C HIS A 128 22.93 1.39 -3.09
N ASN A 129 23.92 0.55 -3.44
CA ASN A 129 24.70 0.72 -4.67
C ASN A 129 23.83 0.61 -5.92
N LEU A 130 22.84 -0.30 -5.92
CA LEU A 130 21.92 -0.46 -7.05
C LEU A 130 21.03 0.78 -7.22
N ILE A 131 20.54 1.34 -6.12
CA ILE A 131 19.73 2.56 -6.13
C ILE A 131 20.55 3.74 -6.63
N GLU A 132 21.78 3.93 -6.16
CA GLU A 132 22.66 5.00 -6.63
C GLU A 132 22.95 4.90 -8.12
N ILE A 133 23.25 3.71 -8.62
CA ILE A 133 23.46 3.48 -10.07
C ILE A 133 22.18 3.85 -10.83
N ALA A 134 21.01 3.43 -10.34
CA ALA A 134 19.75 3.71 -11.02
C ALA A 134 19.42 5.22 -11.08
N PHE A 135 19.78 5.99 -10.05
CA PHE A 135 19.63 7.45 -10.06
C PHE A 135 20.74 8.15 -10.86
N ALA A 136 21.93 7.57 -10.92
CA ALA A 136 23.04 8.10 -11.73
C ALA A 136 22.87 7.85 -13.25
N LEU A 137 22.09 6.86 -13.64
CA LEU A 137 21.76 6.65 -15.05
C LEU A 137 20.95 7.84 -15.54
N ALA A 138 21.60 8.70 -16.31
CA ALA A 138 21.03 9.93 -16.84
C ALA A 138 19.70 9.65 -17.53
N ASP A 139 18.69 10.34 -17.09
CA ASP A 139 17.35 10.20 -17.60
C ASP A 139 17.08 11.31 -18.59
N GLY A 140 17.16 10.94 -19.84
CA GLY A 140 16.77 11.89 -20.88
C GLY A 140 15.27 12.19 -20.89
N SER A 141 14.42 11.58 -20.03
CA SER A 141 13.01 11.94 -20.01
C SER A 141 12.00 10.90 -19.52
N SER A 142 12.30 9.63 -19.40
CA SER A 142 11.27 8.71 -18.92
C SER A 142 11.84 7.46 -18.26
N GLY A 143 11.29 7.11 -17.08
CA GLY A 143 11.60 5.86 -16.40
C GLY A 143 11.42 4.60 -17.24
N LYS A 144 10.80 4.71 -18.41
CA LYS A 144 10.73 3.65 -19.42
C LYS A 144 12.12 3.22 -19.89
N TYR A 145 13.05 4.16 -20.06
CA TYR A 145 14.41 3.85 -20.53
C TYR A 145 15.18 3.03 -19.49
N ARG A 146 15.17 3.42 -18.23
CA ARG A 146 15.86 2.70 -17.15
C ARG A 146 15.30 1.28 -16.98
N LYS A 147 13.97 1.16 -17.01
CA LYS A 147 13.30 -0.12 -16.91
C LYS A 147 13.63 -1.01 -18.10
N ALA A 148 13.64 -0.48 -19.31
CA ALA A 148 14.03 -1.19 -20.50
C ALA A 148 15.51 -1.61 -20.44
N TRP A 149 16.41 -0.70 -20.08
CA TRP A 149 17.83 -1.00 -19.94
C TRP A 149 18.08 -2.11 -18.90
N PHE A 150 17.46 -2.01 -17.72
CA PHE A 150 17.59 -3.02 -16.67
C PHE A 150 17.02 -4.37 -17.15
N SER A 151 15.84 -4.34 -17.76
CA SER A 151 15.25 -5.53 -18.34
C SER A 151 16.20 -6.17 -19.36
N ASP A 152 16.63 -5.41 -20.36
CA ASP A 152 17.41 -5.93 -21.50
C ASP A 152 18.82 -6.39 -21.12
N LYS A 153 19.48 -5.67 -20.24
CA LYS A 153 20.89 -5.93 -19.90
C LYS A 153 21.06 -6.90 -18.74
N ILE A 154 20.11 -6.94 -17.81
CA ILE A 154 20.24 -7.71 -16.58
C ILE A 154 19.23 -8.86 -16.53
N VAL A 155 17.96 -8.58 -16.74
CA VAL A 155 16.89 -9.57 -16.55
C VAL A 155 16.80 -10.54 -17.73
N MET A 156 16.88 -10.03 -18.96
CA MET A 156 16.73 -10.81 -20.18
C MET A 156 17.72 -11.99 -20.29
N PRO A 157 19.00 -11.82 -19.96
CA PRO A 157 19.96 -12.92 -20.02
C PRO A 157 19.73 -14.00 -18.97
N LEU A 158 19.00 -13.68 -17.90
CA LEU A 158 18.83 -14.56 -16.74
C LEU A 158 17.51 -15.33 -16.72
N LEU A 159 16.50 -14.88 -17.46
CA LEU A 159 15.16 -15.47 -17.44
C LEU A 159 14.85 -16.24 -18.73
N PRO A 160 14.23 -17.44 -18.60
CA PRO A 160 13.68 -18.14 -19.75
C PRO A 160 12.66 -17.25 -20.51
N GLU A 161 12.69 -17.36 -21.84
CA GLU A 161 11.84 -16.56 -22.73
C GLU A 161 10.34 -16.63 -22.35
N LYS A 162 9.86 -17.80 -22.01
CA LYS A 162 8.46 -18.01 -21.57
C LYS A 162 8.07 -17.15 -20.37
N ILE A 163 8.97 -16.94 -19.41
CA ILE A 163 8.73 -16.10 -18.23
C ILE A 163 8.84 -14.63 -18.60
N ARG A 164 9.84 -14.30 -19.39
CA ARG A 164 10.14 -12.93 -19.82
C ARG A 164 9.04 -12.30 -20.65
N LEU A 165 8.42 -13.09 -21.53
CA LEU A 165 7.33 -12.66 -22.42
C LEU A 165 5.94 -12.90 -21.82
N ALA A 166 5.84 -13.50 -20.62
CA ALA A 166 4.55 -13.70 -19.98
C ALA A 166 3.85 -12.35 -19.71
N PRO A 167 2.58 -12.24 -20.05
CA PRO A 167 1.81 -11.05 -19.72
C PRO A 167 1.77 -10.87 -18.19
N LYS A 168 1.79 -9.62 -17.76
CA LYS A 168 1.61 -9.29 -16.35
C LYS A 168 0.18 -9.68 -15.96
N SER A 169 0.01 -10.68 -15.11
CA SER A 169 -1.29 -11.01 -14.55
C SER A 169 -1.54 -10.12 -13.34
N GLU A 170 -2.61 -9.36 -13.39
CA GLU A 170 -3.15 -8.70 -12.21
C GLU A 170 -4.11 -9.67 -11.53
N VAL A 171 -4.06 -9.73 -10.22
CA VAL A 171 -5.03 -10.51 -9.46
C VAL A 171 -6.25 -9.61 -9.27
N GLU A 172 -7.29 -9.89 -10.05
CA GLU A 172 -8.56 -9.17 -9.97
C GLU A 172 -9.20 -9.35 -8.58
N GLY A 173 -9.93 -8.33 -8.12
CA GLY A 173 -10.72 -8.39 -6.89
C GLY A 173 -9.93 -8.32 -5.57
N LEU A 174 -8.62 -8.13 -5.60
CA LEU A 174 -7.80 -8.04 -4.37
C LEU A 174 -8.14 -6.84 -3.47
N TYR A 175 -8.76 -5.84 -4.04
CA TYR A 175 -9.13 -4.63 -3.33
C TYR A 175 -10.64 -4.52 -3.11
N ASP A 176 -11.46 -5.38 -3.75
CA ASP A 176 -12.89 -5.35 -3.57
C ASP A 176 -13.29 -5.87 -2.18
N ILE A 177 -14.35 -5.31 -1.61
CA ILE A 177 -14.92 -5.84 -0.38
C ILE A 177 -15.76 -7.08 -0.76
N PRO A 178 -15.38 -8.28 -0.28
CA PRO A 178 -16.16 -9.48 -0.56
C PRO A 178 -17.62 -9.32 -0.13
N THR A 179 -18.55 -9.86 -0.90
CA THR A 179 -19.99 -9.77 -0.63
C THR A 179 -20.34 -10.27 0.78
N GLU A 180 -19.62 -11.29 1.24
CA GLU A 180 -19.80 -11.87 2.59
C GLU A 180 -19.40 -10.92 3.71
N LEU A 181 -18.56 -9.93 3.41
CA LEU A 181 -18.09 -8.92 4.37
C LEU A 181 -18.91 -7.62 4.31
N LYS A 182 -19.81 -7.47 3.34
CA LYS A 182 -20.52 -6.22 3.13
C LYS A 182 -21.33 -5.80 4.36
N GLY A 183 -22.16 -6.69 4.92
CA GLY A 183 -22.94 -6.41 6.11
C GLY A 183 -22.08 -6.02 7.32
N TRP A 184 -20.94 -6.69 7.52
CA TRP A 184 -19.99 -6.32 8.54
C TRP A 184 -19.37 -4.93 8.29
N ALA A 185 -19.02 -4.63 7.03
CA ALA A 185 -18.46 -3.34 6.66
C ALA A 185 -19.44 -2.19 6.91
N ASP A 186 -20.72 -2.40 6.58
CA ASP A 186 -21.80 -1.45 6.84
C ASP A 186 -21.97 -1.19 8.34
N GLU A 187 -21.94 -2.23 9.17
CA GLU A 187 -21.98 -2.10 10.63
C GLU A 187 -20.78 -1.30 11.17
N VAL A 188 -19.57 -1.60 10.67
CA VAL A 188 -18.36 -0.89 11.10
C VAL A 188 -18.42 0.60 10.80
N VAL A 189 -18.90 0.98 9.61
CA VAL A 189 -19.05 2.38 9.21
C VAL A 189 -20.16 3.06 10.01
N HIS A 190 -21.28 2.39 10.26
CA HIS A 190 -22.37 2.91 11.07
C HIS A 190 -21.94 3.17 12.52
N ASP A 191 -21.17 2.26 13.11
CA ASP A 191 -20.69 2.37 14.49
C ASP A 191 -19.78 3.58 14.71
N LEU A 192 -19.10 4.09 13.69
CA LEU A 192 -18.29 5.31 13.79
C LEU A 192 -19.10 6.51 14.29
N ARG A 193 -20.40 6.56 14.02
CA ARG A 193 -21.29 7.64 14.44
C ARG A 193 -21.34 7.80 15.96
N PHE A 194 -21.17 6.72 16.68
CA PHE A 194 -21.31 6.66 18.13
C PHE A 194 -19.96 6.46 18.85
N GLY A 195 -18.88 6.35 18.07
CA GLY A 195 -17.55 6.13 18.60
C GLY A 195 -16.87 7.41 19.13
N GLN A 196 -15.76 7.24 19.84
CA GLN A 196 -14.94 8.32 20.38
C GLN A 196 -14.37 9.29 19.32
N VAL A 197 -14.33 8.84 18.07
CA VAL A 197 -13.79 9.60 16.93
C VAL A 197 -14.88 10.16 16.01
N SER A 198 -16.12 10.16 16.50
CA SER A 198 -17.25 10.66 15.72
C SER A 198 -17.02 12.09 15.20
N GLU A 199 -16.40 12.96 15.96
CA GLU A 199 -16.06 14.32 15.57
C GLU A 199 -15.06 14.46 14.42
N TRP A 200 -14.36 13.38 14.06
CA TRP A 200 -13.42 13.39 12.93
C TRP A 200 -14.11 13.33 11.58
N PHE A 201 -15.36 12.89 11.55
CA PHE A 201 -16.10 12.60 10.31
C PHE A 201 -17.27 13.54 10.06
N ASP A 202 -17.52 13.86 8.80
CA ASP A 202 -18.77 14.45 8.31
C ASP A 202 -19.75 13.31 7.97
N TYR A 203 -20.53 12.88 8.96
CA TYR A 203 -21.40 11.70 8.82
C TYR A 203 -22.37 11.76 7.67
N PRO A 204 -23.08 12.88 7.40
CA PRO A 204 -23.97 12.97 6.25
C PRO A 204 -23.27 12.77 4.90
N ARG A 205 -21.99 13.13 4.83
CA ARG A 205 -21.18 12.89 3.63
C ARG A 205 -20.66 11.46 3.59
N LEU A 206 -20.22 10.93 4.72
CA LEU A 206 -19.73 9.57 4.84
C LEU A 206 -20.81 8.56 4.46
N GLU A 207 -22.01 8.66 5.03
CA GLU A 207 -23.16 7.77 4.71
C GLU A 207 -23.50 7.82 3.23
N ARG A 208 -23.67 9.01 2.66
CA ARG A 208 -23.97 9.15 1.22
C ARG A 208 -22.89 8.56 0.32
N ALA A 209 -21.63 8.75 0.68
CA ALA A 209 -20.51 8.21 -0.09
C ALA A 209 -20.43 6.68 0.02
N TRP A 210 -20.76 6.12 1.19
CA TRP A 210 -20.75 4.70 1.44
C TRP A 210 -21.92 3.97 0.76
N GLU A 211 -23.12 4.55 0.77
CA GLU A 211 -24.31 4.02 0.10
C GLU A 211 -24.21 4.04 -1.43
N ASN A 212 -23.38 4.94 -1.99
CA ASN A 212 -23.22 5.10 -3.44
C ASN A 212 -21.75 4.91 -3.85
N PRO A 213 -21.16 3.73 -3.65
CA PRO A 213 -19.73 3.52 -3.89
C PRO A 213 -19.34 3.68 -5.36
N GLU A 214 -20.23 3.40 -6.32
CA GLU A 214 -19.91 3.45 -7.75
C GLU A 214 -19.64 4.86 -8.29
N SER A 215 -20.20 5.88 -7.67
CA SER A 215 -20.13 7.26 -8.16
C SER A 215 -19.37 8.22 -7.23
N GLY A 216 -18.80 7.71 -6.14
CA GLY A 216 -18.28 8.52 -5.05
C GLY A 216 -16.83 8.26 -4.70
N VAL A 217 -16.46 8.76 -3.54
CA VAL A 217 -15.12 8.66 -2.94
C VAL A 217 -14.67 7.20 -2.78
N PHE A 218 -15.60 6.27 -2.55
CA PHE A 218 -15.34 4.85 -2.37
C PHE A 218 -15.47 4.01 -3.66
N SER A 219 -15.53 4.65 -4.82
CA SER A 219 -15.35 3.97 -6.10
C SER A 219 -13.95 3.32 -6.22
N ASP A 220 -12.99 3.83 -5.46
CA ASP A 220 -11.71 3.18 -5.23
C ASP A 220 -11.82 2.27 -3.97
N PRO A 221 -11.85 0.96 -4.13
CA PRO A 221 -12.01 0.02 -3.01
C PRO A 221 -10.86 0.09 -1.99
N VAL A 222 -9.68 0.57 -2.38
CA VAL A 222 -8.56 0.79 -1.45
C VAL A 222 -8.93 1.82 -0.39
N LYS A 223 -9.66 2.88 -0.78
CA LYS A 223 -10.13 3.91 0.16
C LYS A 223 -11.14 3.36 1.16
N ALA A 224 -12.03 2.50 0.70
CA ALA A 224 -12.98 1.81 1.58
C ALA A 224 -12.24 0.91 2.59
N TRP A 225 -11.25 0.14 2.15
CA TRP A 225 -10.43 -0.68 3.04
C TRP A 225 -9.66 0.13 4.07
N LYS A 226 -9.11 1.28 3.69
CA LYS A 226 -8.41 2.18 4.62
C LYS A 226 -9.35 2.71 5.69
N LEU A 227 -10.58 3.09 5.34
CA LEU A 227 -11.59 3.49 6.30
C LEU A 227 -11.92 2.34 7.27
N LEU A 228 -12.27 1.17 6.76
CA LEU A 228 -12.60 0.00 7.57
C LEU A 228 -11.46 -0.40 8.51
N SER A 229 -10.25 -0.39 8.00
CA SER A 229 -9.06 -0.71 8.78
C SER A 229 -8.79 0.30 9.89
N LEU A 230 -8.96 1.58 9.62
CA LEU A 230 -8.89 2.62 10.66
C LEU A 230 -9.93 2.37 11.75
N CYS A 231 -11.16 2.03 11.37
CA CYS A 231 -12.23 1.72 12.34
C CYS A 231 -11.86 0.54 13.23
N LEU A 232 -11.29 -0.53 12.65
CA LEU A 232 -10.83 -1.69 13.42
C LEU A 232 -9.72 -1.33 14.41
N GLN A 233 -8.78 -0.49 14.00
CA GLN A 233 -7.72 -0.03 14.88
C GLN A 233 -8.27 0.78 16.04
N LEU A 234 -9.17 1.72 15.77
CA LEU A 234 -9.80 2.54 16.80
C LEU A 234 -10.60 1.70 17.81
N LYS A 235 -11.32 0.66 17.33
CA LYS A 235 -11.98 -0.32 18.23
C LYS A 235 -10.98 -1.10 19.10
N SER A 236 -9.73 -1.23 18.69
CA SER A 236 -8.72 -1.96 19.46
C SER A 236 -8.06 -1.12 20.55
N LEU A 237 -8.22 0.19 20.51
CA LEU A 237 -7.66 1.14 21.49
C LEU A 237 -8.64 1.46 22.63
N THR A 238 -9.89 1.05 22.50
CA THR A 238 -10.94 1.14 23.53
C THR A 238 -11.10 -0.18 24.27
#